data_49167825f3c517b995faa66f3ae69676
#
_entry.id   49167825f3c517b995faa66f3ae69676
#
_cell.length_a   1.000
_cell.length_b   1.000
_cell.length_c   1.000
_cell.angle_alpha   90.00
_cell.angle_beta   90.00
_cell.angle_gamma   90.00
#
_symmetry.space_group_name_H-M   'P 1'
#
loop_
_entity.id
_entity.type
_entity.pdbx_description
1 polymer ?
#
loop_
_entity_poly.entity_id
_entity_poly.type
_entity_poly.pdbx_seq_one_letter_code
_entity_poly.pdbx_strand_id
1 'polypeptide(L)' 'MKLKITQTKSTIACLQDQIATVKALGLHHVGHTVVKEDNPAIRGMIFKVKHMVKVEEIAE' A
#
# COMPACT_ATOMS: atom_id res chain seq x y z
N MET A 1 -6.55 12.45 -9.23
CA MET A 1 -7.16 11.43 -8.34
C MET A 1 -6.10 10.91 -7.39
N LYS A 2 -6.53 10.53 -6.21
CA LYS A 2 -5.61 9.97 -5.20
C LYS A 2 -6.05 8.58 -4.79
N LEU A 3 -5.13 7.81 -4.27
CA LEU A 3 -5.38 6.46 -3.79
C LEU A 3 -5.21 6.42 -2.29
N LYS A 4 -6.22 5.94 -1.60
CA LYS A 4 -6.18 5.71 -0.16
C LYS A 4 -5.80 4.26 0.07
N ILE A 5 -4.67 4.04 0.70
CA ILE A 5 -4.10 2.71 0.90
C ILE A 5 -4.11 2.39 2.39
N THR A 6 -4.75 1.30 2.76
CA THR A 6 -4.83 0.84 4.14
C THR A 6 -4.21 -0.54 4.25
N GLN A 7 -3.28 -0.71 5.17
CA GLN A 7 -2.70 -2.02 5.43
C GLN A 7 -3.69 -2.88 6.20
N THR A 8 -4.07 -4.02 5.62
CA THR A 8 -5.07 -4.91 6.21
C THR A 8 -4.47 -6.15 6.84
N LYS A 9 -3.22 -6.50 6.49
CA LYS A 9 -2.56 -7.69 7.01
C LYS A 9 -1.14 -7.35 7.46
N SER A 10 -0.65 -8.12 8.43
CA SER A 10 0.71 -7.97 8.94
C SER A 10 1.74 -8.37 7.88
N THR A 11 2.92 -7.72 7.91
CA THR A 11 4.03 -8.05 7.04
C THR A 11 4.88 -9.21 7.56
N ILE A 12 4.57 -9.77 8.72
CA ILE A 12 5.42 -10.79 9.38
C ILE A 12 5.66 -12.01 8.50
N ALA A 13 4.64 -12.45 7.76
CA ALA A 13 4.73 -13.63 6.91
C ALA A 13 5.05 -13.31 5.45
N CYS A 14 5.48 -12.09 5.15
CA CYS A 14 5.69 -11.64 3.78
C CYS A 14 7.17 -11.70 3.38
N LEU A 15 7.41 -11.76 2.07
CA LEU A 15 8.77 -11.66 1.54
C LEU A 15 9.34 -10.27 1.83
N GLN A 16 10.67 -10.19 1.95
CA GLN A 16 11.33 -8.92 2.24
C GLN A 16 11.03 -7.86 1.19
N ASP A 17 10.92 -8.27 -0.07
CA ASP A 17 10.54 -7.40 -1.18
C ASP A 17 9.20 -6.70 -0.90
N GLN A 18 8.23 -7.47 -0.44
CA GLN A 18 6.90 -6.96 -0.13
C GLN A 18 6.93 -6.05 1.08
N ILE A 19 7.71 -6.41 2.10
CA ILE A 19 7.89 -5.58 3.29
C ILE A 19 8.51 -4.23 2.91
N ALA A 20 9.54 -4.25 2.08
CA ALA A 20 10.19 -3.02 1.61
C ALA A 20 9.19 -2.15 0.82
N THR A 21 8.36 -2.76 -0.02
CA THR A 21 7.36 -2.04 -0.79
C THR A 21 6.31 -1.39 0.11
N VAL A 22 5.83 -2.10 1.12
CA VAL A 22 4.87 -1.57 2.08
C VAL A 22 5.46 -0.39 2.84
N LYS A 23 6.72 -0.50 3.27
CA LYS A 23 7.42 0.59 3.96
C LYS A 23 7.61 1.80 3.04
N ALA A 24 7.93 1.55 1.78
CA ALA A 24 8.09 2.63 0.80
C ALA A 24 6.77 3.37 0.56
N LEU A 25 5.65 2.68 0.70
CA LEU A 25 4.33 3.32 0.63
C LEU A 25 4.01 4.14 1.88
N GLY A 26 4.76 3.98 2.95
CA GLY A 26 4.54 4.69 4.20
C GLY A 26 3.69 3.95 5.21
N LEU A 27 3.40 2.69 4.97
CA LEU A 27 2.60 1.87 5.88
C LEU A 27 3.52 1.16 6.88
N HIS A 28 3.24 1.31 8.17
CA HIS A 28 4.10 0.79 9.22
C HIS A 28 3.42 -0.26 10.11
N HIS A 29 2.10 -0.34 10.08
CA HIS A 29 1.36 -1.32 10.89
C HIS A 29 -0.01 -1.57 10.29
N VAL A 30 -0.65 -2.66 10.72
CA VAL A 30 -2.01 -3.00 10.29
C VAL A 30 -2.96 -1.88 10.71
N GLY A 31 -3.82 -1.49 9.79
CA GLY A 31 -4.76 -0.40 10.02
C GLY A 31 -4.22 0.98 9.68
N HIS A 32 -2.92 1.10 9.40
CA HIS A 32 -2.34 2.37 8.98
C HIS A 32 -2.84 2.73 7.58
N THR A 33 -3.24 3.97 7.41
CA THR A 33 -3.78 4.46 6.13
C THR A 33 -2.94 5.61 5.62
N VAL A 34 -2.63 5.59 4.34
CA VAL A 34 -1.92 6.68 3.66
C VAL A 34 -2.66 7.05 2.39
N VAL A 35 -2.49 8.30 1.96
CA VAL A 35 -3.03 8.78 0.69
C VAL A 35 -1.86 9.10 -0.22
N LYS A 36 -1.88 8.52 -1.42
CA LYS A 36 -0.85 8.74 -2.43
C LYS A 36 -1.48 9.15 -3.74
N GLU A 37 -0.71 9.84 -4.56
CA GLU A 37 -1.19 10.19 -5.90
C GLU A 37 -1.27 8.96 -6.79
N ASP A 38 -2.25 8.97 -7.68
CA ASP A 38 -2.43 7.89 -8.64
C ASP A 38 -1.42 8.07 -9.79
N ASN A 39 -0.38 7.28 -9.76
CA ASN A 39 0.61 7.25 -10.83
C ASN A 39 1.12 5.82 -11.05
N PRO A 40 1.76 5.56 -12.22
CA PRO A 40 2.18 4.19 -12.54
C PRO A 40 3.14 3.59 -11.52
N ALA A 41 4.03 4.40 -10.92
CA ALA A 41 4.98 3.89 -9.93
C ALA A 41 4.25 3.39 -8.68
N ILE A 42 3.30 4.17 -8.17
CA ILE A 42 2.51 3.79 -7.00
C ILE A 42 1.64 2.58 -7.31
N ARG A 43 1.03 2.55 -8.49
CA ARG A 43 0.20 1.39 -8.89
C ARG A 43 1.03 0.11 -8.96
N GLY A 44 2.26 0.19 -9.46
CA GLY A 44 3.16 -0.96 -9.50
C GLY A 44 3.50 -1.48 -8.11
N MET A 45 3.74 -0.59 -7.17
CA MET A 45 4.00 -0.96 -5.79
C MET A 45 2.77 -1.60 -5.15
N ILE A 46 1.61 -1.04 -5.35
CA ILE A 46 0.35 -1.58 -4.85
C ILE A 46 0.09 -2.97 -5.41
N PHE A 47 0.35 -3.18 -6.69
CA PHE A 47 0.16 -4.46 -7.34
C PHE A 47 0.96 -5.57 -6.64
N LYS A 48 2.18 -5.27 -6.20
CA LYS A 48 3.01 -6.24 -5.50
C LYS A 48 2.44 -6.65 -4.15
N VAL A 49 1.75 -5.75 -3.47
CA VAL A 49 1.29 -5.97 -2.09
C VAL A 49 -0.22 -5.88 -1.94
N LYS A 50 -0.96 -5.94 -3.02
CA LYS A 50 -2.42 -5.78 -3.01
C LYS A 50 -3.14 -6.79 -2.12
N HIS A 51 -2.52 -7.93 -1.86
CA HIS A 51 -3.08 -8.95 -0.99
C HIS A 51 -2.97 -8.59 0.50
N MET A 52 -2.19 -7.54 0.81
CA MET A 52 -1.98 -7.06 2.18
C MET A 52 -2.59 -5.69 2.44
N VAL A 53 -3.05 -5.02 1.41
CA VAL A 53 -3.58 -3.67 1.53
C VAL A 53 -4.92 -3.56 0.82
N LYS A 54 -5.70 -2.60 1.27
CA LYS A 54 -6.94 -2.21 0.60
C LYS A 54 -6.74 -0.85 -0.02
N VAL A 55 -7.10 -0.72 -1.29
CA VAL A 55 -6.92 0.52 -2.03
C VAL A 55 -8.30 1.08 -2.39
N GLU A 56 -8.50 2.36 -2.11
CA GLU A 56 -9.71 3.06 -2.49
C GLU A 56 -9.32 4.27 -3.35
N GLU A 57 -10.06 4.51 -4.40
CA GLU A 57 -9.87 5.71 -5.20
C GLU A 57 -10.61 6.89 -4.56
N ILE A 58 -9.90 8.00 -4.43
CA ILE A 58 -10.47 9.23 -3.89
C ILE A 58 -10.50 10.27 -5.00
N ALA A 59 -11.68 10.75 -5.31
CA ALA A 59 -11.84 11.86 -6.24
C ALA A 59 -11.64 13.18 -5.48
N GLU A 60 -10.79 14.04 -6.02
CA GLU A 60 -10.60 15.39 -5.48
C GLU A 60 -11.44 16.39 -6.21
#